data_b106168f33c12fb970aeec2f2b758f47
#
_entry.id   b106168f33c12fb970aeec2f2b758f47
#
_cell.length_a   1.000
_cell.length_b   1.000
_cell.length_c   1.000
_cell.angle_alpha   90.00
_cell.angle_beta   90.00
_cell.angle_gamma   90.00
#
_symmetry.space_group_name_H-M   'P 1'
#
loop_
_entity.id
_entity.type
_entity.pdbx_description
1 polymer ?
#
loop_
_entity_poly.entity_id
_entity_poly.type
_entity_poly.pdbx_seq_one_letter_code
_entity_poly.pdbx_strand_id
1 'polypeptide(L)'
;MARKSRNATLSLTFRLLSGPFEERHLCVVEHLCXDPQVFRKRAEXYLQGTRTRFLRCRNDHLLTNCLRQPTKYGSKYTVTLIPGDGIGAEITESVKTVFKADNVPIEWEQVDVSGLESGAKHSEELFRESIASLKRNKIGLKGILHTPVERSGHQSFNVALRQELDIYASVVLIKNIPGYETRHKNVDFAIIRENTEGEYSGLEHQSVPGVVESLKIITRAKSERIAKFAFSFALANNRKKVTCIHKANIMKLADGLFRNTFNAVAKEFPTLESSDMIVDNASMQCVSRPQQFDVMVMPNLYGGILSNVGAALVGGPGIVPGCNMGRDVAVFEPGCRHVGLDIKGKDQANPTAMLLSGAMMLRHLGLDEHANRISKAVYDVIAAGYVSFSPSHLSHSCXLSVXTSPHPXHGWQQHHERVHARGPRXDVX
;
A
#
# COMPACT_ATOMS: atom_id res chain seq x y z
N MET A 1 19.70 0.43 69.39
CA MET A 1 20.35 0.09 68.09
C MET A 1 19.34 0.36 66.95
N ALA A 2 19.37 1.50 66.34
CA ALA A 2 18.46 1.90 65.27
C ALA A 2 19.23 2.13 63.99
N ARG A 3 18.93 1.35 62.96
CA ARG A 3 19.46 1.59 61.60
C ARG A 3 18.58 2.62 60.90
N LYS A 4 19.14 3.76 60.59
CA LYS A 4 18.53 4.80 59.74
C LYS A 4 18.68 4.40 58.26
N SER A 5 17.57 4.20 57.58
CA SER A 5 17.54 4.12 56.11
C SER A 5 17.56 5.54 55.53
N ARG A 6 18.54 5.82 54.69
CA ARG A 6 18.60 7.08 53.92
C ARG A 6 17.83 6.90 52.61
N ASN A 7 16.70 7.54 52.52
CA ASN A 7 16.03 7.74 51.22
C ASN A 7 16.71 8.89 50.50
N ALA A 8 17.40 8.58 49.41
CA ALA A 8 17.94 9.57 48.50
C ALA A 8 16.87 9.92 47.46
N THR A 9 16.27 11.07 47.63
CA THR A 9 15.35 11.63 46.64
C THR A 9 16.21 12.31 45.55
N LEU A 10 16.25 11.71 44.36
CA LEU A 10 16.89 12.34 43.21
C LEU A 10 15.90 13.37 42.62
N SER A 11 16.22 14.65 42.78
CA SER A 11 15.52 15.72 42.06
C SER A 11 16.17 15.88 40.68
N LEU A 12 15.44 15.53 39.64
CA LEU A 12 15.85 15.78 38.26
C LEU A 12 15.53 17.26 37.92
N THR A 13 16.58 18.04 37.79
CA THR A 13 16.48 19.40 37.28
C THR A 13 16.67 19.34 35.75
N PHE A 14 15.59 19.53 35.03
CA PHE A 14 15.65 19.66 33.56
C PHE A 14 16.21 21.04 33.18
N ARG A 15 17.45 21.07 32.67
CA ARG A 15 17.95 22.24 31.92
C ARG A 15 17.60 22.07 30.46
N LEU A 16 16.76 22.96 29.97
CA LEU A 16 16.46 23.09 28.53
C LEU A 16 17.72 23.62 27.82
N LEU A 17 18.37 22.78 27.07
CA LEU A 17 19.44 23.19 26.16
C LEU A 17 18.80 23.58 24.82
N SER A 18 19.02 24.82 24.41
CA SER A 18 18.63 25.36 23.11
C SER A 18 19.67 24.93 22.06
N GLY A 19 19.36 23.85 21.33
CA GLY A 19 20.17 23.35 20.22
C GLY A 19 19.30 22.75 19.11
N PRO A 20 19.84 22.53 17.91
CA PRO A 20 19.06 21.96 16.80
C PRO A 20 18.51 20.58 17.14
N PHE A 21 17.36 20.27 16.53
CA PHE A 21 16.53 19.11 16.82
C PHE A 21 17.25 17.75 16.75
N GLU A 22 18.31 17.64 15.99
CA GLU A 22 19.07 16.39 15.79
C GLU A 22 19.91 15.98 17.02
N GLU A 23 20.36 16.93 17.81
CA GLU A 23 21.17 16.62 19.00
C GLU A 23 20.36 16.13 20.22
N ARG A 24 19.05 16.40 20.24
CA ARG A 24 18.19 16.05 21.39
C ARG A 24 17.86 14.56 21.49
N HIS A 25 17.85 13.86 20.36
CA HIS A 25 17.59 12.41 20.36
C HIS A 25 18.82 11.59 20.77
N LEU A 26 20.01 12.12 20.57
CA LEU A 26 21.24 11.42 21.00
C LEU A 26 21.40 11.40 22.52
N CYS A 27 20.99 12.43 23.21
CA CYS A 27 21.24 12.59 24.65
C CYS A 27 20.39 11.69 25.54
N VAL A 28 19.21 11.25 25.04
CA VAL A 28 18.30 10.38 25.82
C VAL A 28 18.73 8.90 25.76
N VAL A 29 19.48 8.54 24.74
CA VAL A 29 19.88 7.13 24.49
C VAL A 29 21.22 6.78 25.15
N GLU A 30 22.07 7.77 25.46
CA GLU A 30 23.37 7.56 26.11
C GLU A 30 23.31 6.91 27.50
N HIS A 31 22.17 7.04 28.19
CA HIS A 31 22.00 6.50 29.56
C HIS A 31 21.53 5.03 29.58
N LEU A 32 21.31 4.41 28.42
CA LEU A 32 20.75 3.06 28.33
C LEU A 32 21.71 1.99 27.80
N CYS A 33 22.93 2.38 27.41
CA CYS A 33 23.93 1.41 26.93
C CYS A 33 25.29 1.65 27.54
N UNK A 34 25.67 0.80 27.90
CA UNK A 34 26.84 0.80 28.57
C UNK A 34 28.10 0.74 27.78
N ASP A 35 27.93 0.47 26.69
CA ASP A 35 29.16 0.45 25.91
C ASP A 35 29.15 1.53 24.83
N PRO A 36 29.97 2.57 24.97
CA PRO A 36 30.01 3.68 24.00
C PRO A 36 30.46 3.29 22.59
N GLN A 37 31.19 2.20 22.43
CA GLN A 37 31.68 1.77 21.10
C GLN A 37 30.57 1.05 20.31
N VAL A 38 29.74 0.32 21.00
CA VAL A 38 28.56 -0.33 20.38
C VAL A 38 27.54 0.73 19.97
N PHE A 39 27.42 1.81 20.76
CA PHE A 39 26.54 2.93 20.46
C PHE A 39 26.98 3.69 19.20
N ARG A 40 28.27 3.98 19.07
CA ARG A 40 28.80 4.71 17.91
C ARG A 40 28.59 3.95 16.59
N LYS A 41 28.85 2.66 16.57
CA LYS A 41 28.59 1.79 15.40
C LYS A 41 27.09 1.68 15.07
N ARG A 42 26.23 1.74 16.08
CA ARG A 42 24.77 1.73 15.87
C ARG A 42 24.25 3.09 15.42
N ALA A 43 24.82 4.18 15.93
CA ALA A 43 24.45 5.54 15.52
C ALA A 43 24.85 5.84 14.07
N GLU A 44 25.99 5.34 13.65
CA GLU A 44 26.42 5.43 12.25
C GLU A 44 25.52 4.67 11.27
N UNK A 45 25.17 3.84 11.86
CA UNK A 45 24.34 3.13 11.12
C UNK A 45 23.05 3.72 11.02
N TYR A 46 22.62 4.18 11.91
CA TYR A 46 21.33 4.87 11.93
C TYR A 46 21.34 6.11 11.02
N LEU A 47 22.40 6.86 11.05
CA LEU A 47 22.54 8.07 10.24
C LEU A 47 22.75 7.80 8.75
N GLN A 48 23.32 6.67 8.39
CA GLN A 48 23.44 6.25 6.98
C GLN A 48 22.15 5.62 6.43
N GLY A 49 21.22 5.25 7.31
CA GLY A 49 20.00 4.53 6.96
C GLY A 49 18.70 5.35 6.93
N THR A 50 18.77 6.69 6.99
CA THR A 50 17.57 7.54 7.05
C THR A 50 16.85 7.74 5.71
N ARG A 51 17.02 6.83 4.77
CA ARG A 51 16.22 6.84 3.54
C ARG A 51 15.19 5.72 3.60
N THR A 52 13.99 6.09 3.95
CA THR A 52 12.73 5.30 3.85
C THR A 52 12.86 3.80 4.18
N ARG A 53 12.97 3.45 5.46
CA ARG A 53 12.80 2.07 5.92
C ARG A 53 11.32 1.69 5.90
N PHE A 54 10.89 1.16 4.79
CA PHE A 54 9.54 0.63 4.65
C PHE A 54 9.45 -0.65 5.49
N LEU A 55 8.74 -0.60 6.60
CA LEU A 55 8.33 -1.74 7.44
C LEU A 55 9.47 -2.62 8.00
N ARG A 56 10.65 -2.07 8.31
CA ARG A 56 11.64 -2.82 9.07
C ARG A 56 11.42 -2.59 10.57
N CYS A 57 10.61 -3.46 11.17
CA CYS A 57 10.43 -3.50 12.62
C CYS A 57 11.71 -4.03 13.29
N ARG A 58 12.54 -3.13 13.83
CA ARG A 58 13.63 -3.52 14.74
C ARG A 58 13.22 -3.25 16.19
N ASN A 59 13.02 -4.31 16.93
CA ASN A 59 12.97 -4.38 18.41
C ASN A 59 12.03 -3.41 19.14
N ASP A 60 10.72 -3.51 18.86
CA ASP A 60 9.72 -3.08 19.83
C ASP A 60 8.72 -4.20 20.02
N HIS A 61 8.50 -4.58 21.25
CA HIS A 61 7.61 -5.68 21.64
C HIS A 61 6.16 -5.52 21.14
N LEU A 62 5.79 -4.33 20.68
CA LEU A 62 4.47 -4.05 20.11
C LEU A 62 4.33 -4.46 18.64
N LEU A 63 5.47 -4.63 17.94
CA LEU A 63 5.48 -5.00 16.53
C LEU A 63 6.12 -6.37 16.27
N THR A 64 6.57 -7.06 17.33
CA THR A 64 7.29 -8.34 17.21
C THR A 64 6.43 -9.51 16.74
N ASN A 65 5.12 -9.31 16.59
CA ASN A 65 4.24 -10.27 15.93
C ASN A 65 4.01 -9.93 14.45
N CYS A 66 4.72 -8.93 13.90
CA CYS A 66 4.64 -8.60 12.48
C CYS A 66 5.62 -9.43 11.67
N LEU A 67 5.06 -10.34 10.92
CA LEU A 67 5.67 -11.02 9.78
C LEU A 67 6.96 -11.81 10.12
N ARG A 68 6.82 -13.10 10.21
CA ARG A 68 7.97 -14.01 10.13
C ARG A 68 8.75 -13.68 8.85
N GLN A 69 10.04 -13.38 9.00
CA GLN A 69 10.89 -13.05 7.85
C GLN A 69 10.84 -14.18 6.82
N PRO A 70 10.72 -13.86 5.54
CA PRO A 70 10.77 -14.85 4.49
C PRO A 70 12.06 -15.68 4.58
N THR A 71 11.96 -16.96 4.30
CA THR A 71 13.10 -17.86 4.37
C THR A 71 14.00 -17.65 3.16
N LYS A 72 15.31 -17.52 3.39
CA LYS A 72 16.32 -17.57 2.34
C LYS A 72 16.70 -19.04 2.09
N TYR A 73 16.65 -19.43 0.85
CA TYR A 73 17.21 -20.70 0.40
C TYR A 73 18.54 -20.40 -0.32
N GLY A 74 19.64 -20.77 0.34
CA GLY A 74 20.95 -20.33 -0.12
C GLY A 74 21.10 -18.83 -0.03
N SER A 75 21.44 -18.17 -1.12
CA SER A 75 21.61 -16.71 -1.20
C SER A 75 20.38 -15.96 -1.70
N LYS A 76 19.33 -16.66 -2.12
CA LYS A 76 18.14 -16.06 -2.76
C LYS A 76 16.87 -16.19 -1.90
N TYR A 77 15.95 -15.26 -2.12
CA TYR A 77 14.58 -15.35 -1.60
C TYR A 77 13.67 -15.95 -2.64
N THR A 78 12.85 -16.93 -2.29
CA THR A 78 11.78 -17.43 -3.15
C THR A 78 10.54 -16.57 -2.95
N VAL A 79 10.03 -15.99 -4.03
CA VAL A 79 8.88 -15.09 -4.02
C VAL A 79 7.77 -15.69 -4.90
N THR A 80 6.57 -15.81 -4.33
CA THR A 80 5.40 -16.24 -5.11
C THR A 80 5.03 -15.12 -6.09
N LEU A 81 4.92 -15.48 -7.38
CA LEU A 81 4.51 -14.54 -8.43
C LEU A 81 3.17 -14.99 -9.00
N ILE A 82 2.18 -14.09 -8.94
CA ILE A 82 0.87 -14.31 -9.54
C ILE A 82 0.66 -13.21 -10.59
N PRO A 83 0.89 -13.49 -11.88
CA PRO A 83 0.72 -12.47 -12.92
C PRO A 83 -0.71 -11.90 -12.97
N GLY A 84 -1.72 -12.77 -12.84
CA GLY A 84 -3.12 -12.36 -12.88
C GLY A 84 -3.62 -12.15 -14.32
N ASP A 85 -4.67 -11.35 -14.44
CA ASP A 85 -5.42 -11.15 -15.68
C ASP A 85 -4.97 -9.91 -16.46
N GLY A 86 -5.44 -9.81 -17.69
CA GLY A 86 -5.26 -8.64 -18.54
C GLY A 86 -3.78 -8.31 -18.77
N ILE A 87 -3.37 -7.09 -18.40
CA ILE A 87 -2.00 -6.62 -18.54
C ILE A 87 -1.03 -7.24 -17.52
N GLY A 88 -1.52 -8.08 -16.61
CA GLY A 88 -0.71 -8.65 -15.52
C GLY A 88 0.55 -9.35 -15.99
N ALA A 89 0.46 -10.18 -17.04
CA ALA A 89 1.61 -10.89 -17.59
C ALA A 89 2.70 -9.91 -18.10
N GLU A 90 2.28 -8.87 -18.81
CA GLU A 90 3.20 -7.86 -19.38
C GLU A 90 3.95 -7.09 -18.29
N ILE A 91 3.22 -6.61 -17.28
CA ILE A 91 3.82 -5.80 -16.21
C ILE A 91 4.67 -6.63 -15.25
N THR A 92 4.34 -7.91 -15.03
CA THR A 92 5.18 -8.81 -14.22
C THR A 92 6.44 -9.21 -14.95
N GLU A 93 6.37 -9.42 -16.27
CA GLU A 93 7.56 -9.73 -17.08
C GLU A 93 8.53 -8.53 -17.10
N SER A 94 7.99 -7.32 -17.10
CA SER A 94 8.79 -6.08 -16.94
C SER A 94 9.58 -6.09 -15.62
N VAL A 95 8.92 -6.49 -14.52
CA VAL A 95 9.61 -6.60 -13.21
C VAL A 95 10.69 -7.68 -13.24
N LYS A 96 10.42 -8.86 -13.81
CA LYS A 96 11.43 -9.92 -13.93
C LYS A 96 12.66 -9.43 -14.69
N THR A 97 12.43 -8.74 -15.81
CA THR A 97 13.50 -8.19 -16.66
C THR A 97 14.37 -7.20 -15.89
N VAL A 98 13.75 -6.25 -15.18
CA VAL A 98 14.47 -5.24 -14.40
C VAL A 98 15.23 -5.89 -13.24
N PHE A 99 14.59 -6.81 -12.52
CA PHE A 99 15.24 -7.52 -11.39
C PHE A 99 16.43 -8.37 -11.86
N LYS A 100 16.31 -9.01 -13.01
CA LYS A 100 17.41 -9.77 -13.64
C LYS A 100 18.57 -8.83 -14.02
N ALA A 101 18.26 -7.69 -14.61
CA ALA A 101 19.28 -6.69 -15.01
C ALA A 101 20.06 -6.14 -13.79
N ASP A 102 19.38 -5.93 -12.65
CA ASP A 102 20.00 -5.45 -11.41
C ASP A 102 20.55 -6.60 -10.52
N ASN A 103 20.55 -7.84 -11.01
CA ASN A 103 21.02 -9.03 -10.27
C ASN A 103 20.36 -9.17 -8.88
N VAL A 104 19.06 -8.89 -8.80
CA VAL A 104 18.30 -9.00 -7.55
C VAL A 104 18.28 -10.47 -7.10
N PRO A 105 18.62 -10.78 -5.83
CA PRO A 105 18.68 -12.18 -5.36
C PRO A 105 17.30 -12.76 -5.05
N ILE A 106 16.46 -12.86 -6.09
CA ILE A 106 15.10 -13.41 -6.02
C ILE A 106 14.97 -14.56 -7.02
N GLU A 107 14.24 -15.58 -6.59
CA GLU A 107 13.77 -16.68 -7.43
C GLU A 107 12.24 -16.64 -7.42
N TRP A 108 11.65 -16.71 -8.60
CA TRP A 108 10.21 -16.60 -8.75
C TRP A 108 9.55 -17.98 -8.75
N GLU A 109 8.58 -18.17 -7.88
CA GLU A 109 7.65 -19.31 -7.94
C GLU A 109 6.34 -18.80 -8.53
N GLN A 110 6.17 -19.00 -9.85
CA GLN A 110 5.03 -18.45 -10.59
C GLN A 110 3.83 -19.40 -10.56
N VAL A 111 2.66 -18.87 -10.24
CA VAL A 111 1.37 -19.58 -10.29
C VAL A 111 0.40 -18.73 -11.10
N ASP A 112 -0.11 -19.27 -12.20
CA ASP A 112 -0.91 -18.54 -13.19
C ASP A 112 -2.42 -18.61 -12.87
N VAL A 113 -2.80 -17.91 -11.80
CA VAL A 113 -4.22 -17.79 -11.37
C VAL A 113 -4.93 -16.76 -12.24
N SER A 114 -6.14 -17.10 -12.70
CA SER A 114 -7.01 -16.18 -13.45
C SER A 114 -8.36 -16.00 -12.72
N GLY A 115 -8.75 -14.75 -12.52
CA GLY A 115 -10.08 -14.39 -12.00
C GLY A 115 -11.18 -14.45 -13.08
N LEU A 116 -10.78 -14.39 -14.37
CA LEU A 116 -11.69 -14.54 -15.52
C LEU A 116 -12.26 -15.95 -15.60
N GLU A 117 -11.48 -16.94 -15.17
CA GLU A 117 -11.85 -18.36 -15.20
C GLU A 117 -12.34 -18.85 -13.82
N SER A 118 -12.71 -17.94 -12.92
CA SER A 118 -13.19 -18.33 -11.60
C SER A 118 -14.43 -19.25 -11.72
N GLY A 119 -14.37 -20.37 -10.98
CA GLY A 119 -15.40 -21.41 -11.06
C GLY A 119 -15.01 -22.62 -11.90
N ALA A 120 -14.00 -22.52 -12.75
CA ALA A 120 -13.41 -23.70 -13.40
C ALA A 120 -12.55 -24.47 -12.39
N LYS A 121 -12.65 -25.80 -12.37
CA LYS A 121 -11.89 -26.66 -11.43
C LYS A 121 -10.39 -26.35 -11.46
N HIS A 122 -9.83 -26.24 -12.65
CA HIS A 122 -8.42 -25.94 -12.84
C HIS A 122 -8.03 -24.60 -12.23
N SER A 123 -8.85 -23.57 -12.39
CA SER A 123 -8.58 -22.24 -11.81
C SER A 123 -8.63 -22.26 -10.27
N GLU A 124 -9.54 -23.08 -9.69
CA GLU A 124 -9.57 -23.25 -8.23
C GLU A 124 -8.36 -24.01 -7.70
N GLU A 125 -7.87 -25.00 -8.45
CA GLU A 125 -6.64 -25.74 -8.11
C GLU A 125 -5.43 -24.81 -8.08
N LEU A 126 -5.26 -24.01 -9.13
CA LEU A 126 -4.21 -22.99 -9.21
C LEU A 126 -4.33 -21.95 -8.08
N PHE A 127 -5.57 -21.55 -7.77
CA PHE A 127 -5.79 -20.62 -6.64
C PHE A 127 -5.32 -21.24 -5.31
N ARG A 128 -5.67 -22.51 -5.06
CA ARG A 128 -5.20 -23.22 -3.84
C ARG A 128 -3.68 -23.38 -3.82
N GLU A 129 -3.09 -23.67 -4.97
CA GLU A 129 -1.62 -23.73 -5.11
C GLU A 129 -0.98 -22.38 -4.78
N SER A 130 -1.56 -21.27 -5.26
CA SER A 130 -1.05 -19.93 -4.94
C SER A 130 -1.12 -19.61 -3.44
N ILE A 131 -2.18 -20.04 -2.76
CA ILE A 131 -2.31 -19.91 -1.30
C ILE A 131 -1.22 -20.74 -0.60
N ALA A 132 -0.99 -21.97 -1.03
CA ALA A 132 0.04 -22.85 -0.45
C ALA A 132 1.45 -22.26 -0.67
N SER A 133 1.72 -21.73 -1.84
CA SER A 133 2.96 -21.04 -2.17
C SER A 133 3.17 -19.80 -1.28
N LEU A 134 2.15 -18.95 -1.16
CA LEU A 134 2.21 -17.76 -0.31
C LEU A 134 2.40 -18.11 1.18
N LYS A 135 1.75 -19.18 1.67
CA LYS A 135 1.94 -19.65 3.05
C LYS A 135 3.37 -20.16 3.29
N ARG A 136 4.00 -20.78 2.30
CA ARG A 136 5.37 -21.30 2.35
C ARG A 136 6.38 -20.14 2.26
N ASN A 137 6.27 -19.30 1.25
CA ASN A 137 7.24 -18.24 0.93
C ASN A 137 7.09 -16.99 1.80
N LYS A 138 5.91 -16.76 2.39
CA LYS A 138 5.58 -15.60 3.23
C LYS A 138 5.55 -14.27 2.48
N ILE A 139 5.89 -14.26 1.20
CA ILE A 139 5.99 -13.06 0.40
C ILE A 139 5.55 -13.36 -1.05
N GLY A 140 4.85 -12.40 -1.66
CA GLY A 140 4.45 -12.52 -3.05
C GLY A 140 4.37 -11.19 -3.76
N LEU A 141 4.53 -11.25 -5.08
CA LEU A 141 4.24 -10.15 -6.01
C LEU A 141 3.06 -10.59 -6.88
N LYS A 142 2.02 -9.76 -6.92
CA LYS A 142 0.77 -10.14 -7.58
C LYS A 142 0.32 -9.05 -8.54
N GLY A 143 -0.03 -9.44 -9.76
CA GLY A 143 -0.80 -8.60 -10.67
C GLY A 143 -2.27 -8.58 -10.27
N ILE A 144 -3.12 -8.21 -11.20
CA ILE A 144 -4.52 -7.93 -10.90
C ILE A 144 -5.39 -9.14 -11.30
N LEU A 145 -6.15 -9.66 -10.34
CA LEU A 145 -7.15 -10.71 -10.61
C LEU A 145 -8.50 -10.04 -10.87
N HIS A 146 -9.11 -10.35 -11.99
CA HIS A 146 -10.42 -9.85 -12.38
C HIS A 146 -11.48 -10.36 -11.41
N THR A 147 -12.46 -9.54 -11.12
CA THR A 147 -13.66 -9.94 -10.35
C THR A 147 -14.88 -9.60 -11.20
N PRO A 148 -15.56 -10.59 -11.79
CA PRO A 148 -16.76 -10.33 -12.59
C PRO A 148 -17.85 -9.64 -11.78
N VAL A 149 -18.59 -8.75 -12.41
CA VAL A 149 -19.79 -8.11 -11.82
C VAL A 149 -20.97 -9.09 -11.81
N GLU A 150 -21.04 -9.91 -12.85
CA GLU A 150 -22.11 -10.89 -12.99
C GLU A 150 -21.99 -11.98 -11.93
N ARG A 151 -23.14 -12.45 -11.44
CA ARG A 151 -23.19 -13.46 -10.38
C ARG A 151 -22.67 -14.80 -10.91
N SER A 152 -21.46 -15.14 -10.53
CA SER A 152 -20.81 -16.38 -10.94
C SER A 152 -21.00 -17.54 -9.96
N GLY A 153 -21.62 -17.27 -8.81
CA GLY A 153 -21.78 -18.25 -7.75
C GLY A 153 -20.54 -18.51 -6.90
N HIS A 154 -19.42 -17.90 -7.24
CA HIS A 154 -18.13 -18.09 -6.54
C HIS A 154 -17.65 -16.81 -5.92
N GLN A 155 -16.98 -16.91 -4.77
CA GLN A 155 -16.35 -15.78 -4.11
C GLN A 155 -15.16 -15.28 -4.94
N SER A 156 -15.00 -13.96 -5.02
CA SER A 156 -13.83 -13.36 -5.67
C SER A 156 -12.53 -13.90 -5.08
N PHE A 157 -11.61 -14.36 -5.93
CA PHE A 157 -10.27 -14.82 -5.51
C PHE A 157 -9.51 -13.74 -4.72
N ASN A 158 -9.72 -12.46 -5.03
CA ASN A 158 -9.11 -11.37 -4.26
C ASN A 158 -9.60 -11.34 -2.81
N VAL A 159 -10.90 -11.57 -2.59
CA VAL A 159 -11.49 -11.60 -1.25
C VAL A 159 -11.05 -12.86 -0.50
N ALA A 160 -11.15 -14.02 -1.17
CA ALA A 160 -10.74 -15.31 -0.59
C ALA A 160 -9.27 -15.30 -0.15
N LEU A 161 -8.37 -14.78 -1.00
CA LEU A 161 -6.93 -14.68 -0.69
C LEU A 161 -6.68 -13.86 0.57
N ARG A 162 -7.38 -12.72 0.72
CA ARG A 162 -7.23 -11.86 1.90
C ARG A 162 -7.73 -12.53 3.18
N GLN A 163 -8.83 -13.25 3.07
CA GLN A 163 -9.43 -13.94 4.22
C GLN A 163 -8.57 -15.14 4.65
N GLU A 164 -8.16 -15.99 3.70
CA GLU A 164 -7.37 -17.20 3.99
C GLU A 164 -5.97 -16.91 4.55
N LEU A 165 -5.36 -15.81 4.13
CA LEU A 165 -4.02 -15.41 4.55
C LEU A 165 -4.03 -14.35 5.66
N ASP A 166 -5.22 -13.99 6.17
CA ASP A 166 -5.42 -12.89 7.14
C ASP A 166 -4.67 -11.62 6.73
N ILE A 167 -4.78 -11.25 5.47
CA ILE A 167 -4.18 -10.03 4.91
C ILE A 167 -5.10 -8.85 5.25
N TYR A 168 -4.87 -8.25 6.41
CA TYR A 168 -5.79 -7.30 7.03
C TYR A 168 -5.57 -5.85 6.64
N ALA A 169 -4.36 -5.46 6.22
CA ALA A 169 -4.03 -4.08 5.91
C ALA A 169 -3.62 -3.94 4.45
N SER A 170 -4.35 -3.11 3.70
CA SER A 170 -3.90 -2.68 2.36
C SER A 170 -3.30 -1.28 2.50
N VAL A 171 -2.10 -1.09 1.96
CA VAL A 171 -1.37 0.18 1.97
C VAL A 171 -1.20 0.63 0.52
N VAL A 172 -1.64 1.84 0.23
CA VAL A 172 -1.51 2.46 -1.11
C VAL A 172 -0.77 3.78 -0.93
N LEU A 173 0.33 3.96 -1.68
CA LEU A 173 1.15 5.17 -1.58
C LEU A 173 0.79 6.13 -2.72
N ILE A 174 0.16 7.24 -2.37
CA ILE A 174 -0.26 8.28 -3.31
C ILE A 174 0.80 9.38 -3.28
N LYS A 175 1.63 9.42 -4.33
CA LYS A 175 2.74 10.37 -4.39
C LYS A 175 2.99 10.82 -5.81
N ASN A 176 3.17 12.13 -6.01
CA ASN A 176 3.60 12.66 -7.30
C ASN A 176 4.96 12.08 -7.70
N ILE A 177 5.10 11.66 -8.93
CA ILE A 177 6.38 11.21 -9.49
C ILE A 177 7.06 12.43 -10.14
N PRO A 178 8.34 12.68 -9.84
CA PRO A 178 9.08 13.77 -10.49
C PRO A 178 9.08 13.62 -12.02
N GLY A 179 8.82 14.70 -12.72
CA GLY A 179 8.75 14.70 -14.17
C GLY A 179 7.38 14.35 -14.75
N TYR A 180 6.46 13.83 -13.95
CA TYR A 180 5.10 13.52 -14.39
C TYR A 180 4.17 14.67 -13.99
N GLU A 181 3.65 15.39 -14.97
CA GLU A 181 2.79 16.55 -14.71
C GLU A 181 1.37 16.14 -14.33
N THR A 182 0.89 16.69 -13.23
CA THR A 182 -0.46 16.47 -12.72
C THR A 182 -1.06 17.79 -12.25
N ARG A 183 -2.39 17.80 -12.10
CA ARG A 183 -3.14 18.96 -11.62
C ARG A 183 -2.66 19.45 -10.25
N HIS A 184 -2.38 18.51 -9.34
CA HIS A 184 -1.89 18.82 -7.97
C HIS A 184 -0.42 18.52 -7.87
N LYS A 185 0.32 19.43 -7.26
CA LYS A 185 1.74 19.27 -6.95
C LYS A 185 1.91 18.91 -5.46
N ASN A 186 3.02 18.26 -5.13
CA ASN A 186 3.40 17.93 -3.74
C ASN A 186 2.35 17.05 -3.03
N VAL A 187 1.70 16.16 -3.78
CA VAL A 187 0.83 15.14 -3.19
C VAL A 187 1.72 14.02 -2.66
N ASP A 188 1.61 13.71 -1.36
CA ASP A 188 2.36 12.62 -0.72
C ASP A 188 1.61 12.16 0.52
N PHE A 189 0.74 11.16 0.37
CA PHE A 189 0.03 10.57 1.51
C PHE A 189 -0.14 9.05 1.31
N ALA A 190 -0.37 8.35 2.41
CA ALA A 190 -0.63 6.90 2.39
C ALA A 190 -2.09 6.63 2.77
N ILE A 191 -2.72 5.71 2.07
CA ILE A 191 -4.04 5.18 2.43
C ILE A 191 -3.83 3.80 3.04
N ILE A 192 -4.32 3.61 4.26
CA ILE A 192 -4.32 2.34 4.97
C ILE A 192 -5.78 1.90 5.11
N ARG A 193 -6.09 0.77 4.48
CA ARG A 193 -7.45 0.23 4.35
C ARG A 193 -7.55 -1.07 5.14
N GLU A 194 -8.56 -1.17 6.00
CA GLU A 194 -8.95 -2.46 6.57
C GLU A 194 -9.47 -3.33 5.42
N ASN A 195 -9.05 -4.58 5.34
CA ASN A 195 -9.16 -5.37 4.11
C ASN A 195 -9.96 -6.68 4.27
N THR A 196 -10.42 -7.01 5.50
CA THR A 196 -10.99 -8.34 5.82
C THR A 196 -12.45 -8.31 6.30
N GLU A 197 -13.03 -7.14 6.51
CA GLU A 197 -14.43 -7.03 6.97
C GLU A 197 -15.15 -5.88 6.24
N GLY A 198 -16.20 -5.37 6.83
CA GLY A 198 -17.04 -4.33 6.26
C GLY A 198 -18.05 -4.90 5.26
N GLU A 199 -18.28 -4.16 4.20
CA GLU A 199 -19.21 -4.55 3.12
C GLU A 199 -18.68 -5.73 2.30
N TYR A 200 -17.38 -6.01 2.38
CA TYR A 200 -16.73 -7.13 1.69
C TYR A 200 -16.90 -8.47 2.43
N SER A 201 -17.72 -8.50 3.48
CA SER A 201 -18.10 -9.75 4.15
C SER A 201 -18.87 -10.72 3.23
N GLY A 202 -19.53 -10.18 2.20
CA GLY A 202 -20.35 -10.96 1.28
C GLY A 202 -21.66 -11.44 1.89
N LEU A 203 -22.06 -10.85 3.02
CA LEU A 203 -23.27 -11.25 3.73
C LEU A 203 -24.46 -10.46 3.19
N GLU A 204 -25.12 -11.07 2.21
CA GLU A 204 -26.31 -10.49 1.58
C GLU A 204 -27.48 -11.48 1.67
N HIS A 205 -28.67 -10.96 1.82
CA HIS A 205 -29.90 -11.73 1.97
C HIS A 205 -31.04 -11.07 1.21
N GLN A 206 -31.76 -11.86 0.44
CA GLN A 206 -33.00 -11.41 -0.20
C GLN A 206 -34.17 -11.88 0.63
N SER A 207 -34.76 -10.97 1.40
CA SER A 207 -35.87 -11.29 2.31
C SER A 207 -37.19 -11.59 1.53
N VAL A 208 -37.48 -10.80 0.50
CA VAL A 208 -38.58 -11.04 -0.46
C VAL A 208 -38.13 -10.55 -1.84
N PRO A 209 -38.78 -10.96 -2.94
CA PRO A 209 -38.42 -10.45 -4.27
C PRO A 209 -38.42 -8.93 -4.32
N GLY A 210 -37.29 -8.37 -4.74
CA GLY A 210 -37.10 -6.92 -4.84
C GLY A 210 -36.57 -6.24 -3.58
N VAL A 211 -36.35 -6.99 -2.47
CA VAL A 211 -35.76 -6.44 -1.24
C VAL A 211 -34.50 -7.21 -0.88
N VAL A 212 -33.35 -6.58 -0.99
CA VAL A 212 -32.04 -7.17 -0.66
C VAL A 212 -31.42 -6.42 0.51
N GLU A 213 -30.92 -7.16 1.47
CA GLU A 213 -30.24 -6.67 2.66
C GLU A 213 -28.76 -7.02 2.58
N SER A 214 -27.87 -6.09 2.97
CA SER A 214 -26.43 -6.32 3.02
C SER A 214 -25.92 -5.92 4.39
N LEU A 215 -25.11 -6.79 5.00
CA LEU A 215 -24.55 -6.57 6.34
C LEU A 215 -23.13 -6.00 6.26
N LYS A 216 -22.95 -4.81 6.81
CA LYS A 216 -21.63 -4.24 7.08
C LYS A 216 -21.19 -4.68 8.49
N ILE A 217 -20.14 -5.49 8.57
CA ILE A 217 -19.61 -6.00 9.84
C ILE A 217 -18.36 -5.19 10.21
N ILE A 218 -18.35 -4.57 11.38
CA ILE A 218 -17.17 -3.90 11.95
C ILE A 218 -16.96 -4.46 13.34
N THR A 219 -15.74 -4.94 13.61
CA THR A 219 -15.38 -5.50 14.91
C THR A 219 -14.31 -4.64 15.60
N ARG A 220 -14.35 -4.60 16.94
CA ARG A 220 -13.36 -3.87 17.73
C ARG A 220 -11.94 -4.40 17.48
N ALA A 221 -11.78 -5.73 17.46
CA ALA A 221 -10.46 -6.37 17.31
C ALA A 221 -9.79 -5.98 15.99
N LYS A 222 -10.53 -5.99 14.87
CA LYS A 222 -9.97 -5.63 13.56
C LYS A 222 -9.77 -4.12 13.45
N SER A 223 -10.68 -3.32 14.01
CA SER A 223 -10.53 -1.86 14.07
C SER A 223 -9.29 -1.44 14.86
N GLU A 224 -9.03 -2.09 16.00
CA GLU A 224 -7.84 -1.85 16.82
C GLU A 224 -6.57 -2.25 16.07
N ARG A 225 -6.58 -3.44 15.45
CA ARG A 225 -5.44 -3.96 14.68
C ARG A 225 -5.04 -3.01 13.55
N ILE A 226 -6.01 -2.54 12.75
CA ILE A 226 -5.69 -1.64 11.63
C ILE A 226 -5.28 -0.24 12.12
N ALA A 227 -5.87 0.25 13.21
CA ALA A 227 -5.45 1.51 13.82
C ALA A 227 -4.00 1.44 14.30
N LYS A 228 -3.65 0.40 15.06
CA LYS A 228 -2.26 0.19 15.54
C LYS A 228 -1.29 0.08 14.36
N PHE A 229 -1.68 -0.63 13.30
CA PHE A 229 -0.87 -0.71 12.08
C PHE A 229 -0.66 0.69 11.47
N ALA A 230 -1.71 1.51 11.38
CA ALA A 230 -1.62 2.85 10.77
C ALA A 230 -0.68 3.77 11.55
N PHE A 231 -0.77 3.77 12.87
CA PHE A 231 0.14 4.57 13.72
C PHE A 231 1.58 4.06 13.66
N SER A 232 1.77 2.73 13.69
CA SER A 232 3.11 2.12 13.56
C SER A 232 3.73 2.42 12.20
N PHE A 233 2.92 2.33 11.13
CA PHE A 233 3.33 2.72 9.78
C PHE A 233 3.76 4.19 9.73
N ALA A 234 2.99 5.07 10.36
CA ALA A 234 3.30 6.50 10.40
C ALA A 234 4.66 6.76 11.08
N LEU A 235 4.91 6.12 12.23
CA LEU A 235 6.20 6.22 12.93
C LEU A 235 7.35 5.70 12.07
N ALA A 236 7.19 4.50 11.49
CA ALA A 236 8.25 3.86 10.69
C ALA A 236 8.62 4.66 9.43
N ASN A 237 7.69 5.48 8.92
CA ASN A 237 7.88 6.27 7.70
C ASN A 237 8.02 7.78 7.96
N ASN A 238 8.29 8.18 9.22
CA ASN A 238 8.46 9.58 9.63
C ASN A 238 7.26 10.46 9.25
N ARG A 239 6.05 9.88 9.23
CA ARG A 239 4.80 10.60 9.03
C ARG A 239 4.38 11.26 10.34
N LYS A 240 3.62 12.33 10.24
CA LYS A 240 3.30 13.18 11.41
C LYS A 240 1.84 13.12 11.83
N LYS A 241 0.95 12.71 10.90
CA LYS A 241 -0.49 12.78 11.14
C LYS A 241 -1.20 11.53 10.62
N VAL A 242 -2.12 11.00 11.44
CA VAL A 242 -3.02 9.90 11.03
C VAL A 242 -4.46 10.40 11.10
N THR A 243 -5.18 10.31 9.99
CA THR A 243 -6.58 10.74 9.88
C THR A 243 -7.49 9.53 9.70
N CYS A 244 -8.44 9.35 10.61
CA CYS A 244 -9.47 8.29 10.54
C CYS A 244 -10.62 8.75 9.64
N ILE A 245 -10.93 7.98 8.60
CA ILE A 245 -12.05 8.29 7.71
C ILE A 245 -13.22 7.34 8.04
N HIS A 246 -14.42 7.91 8.21
CA HIS A 246 -15.61 7.18 8.69
C HIS A 246 -16.91 7.84 8.22
N LYS A 247 -18.04 7.19 8.48
CA LYS A 247 -19.39 7.75 8.29
C LYS A 247 -20.22 7.65 9.59
N ALA A 248 -19.59 7.91 10.74
CA ALA A 248 -20.17 7.69 12.08
C ALA A 248 -21.35 8.60 12.39
N ASN A 249 -21.55 9.69 11.64
CA ASN A 249 -22.74 10.53 11.78
C ASN A 249 -24.03 9.79 11.35
N ILE A 250 -23.91 8.83 10.42
CA ILE A 250 -25.00 7.98 9.96
C ILE A 250 -24.90 6.59 10.62
N MET A 251 -23.78 5.90 10.42
CA MET A 251 -23.57 4.55 10.98
C MET A 251 -22.97 4.65 12.39
N LYS A 252 -23.81 5.06 13.34
CA LYS A 252 -23.37 5.38 14.71
C LYS A 252 -22.80 4.17 15.45
N LEU A 253 -23.26 2.95 15.15
CA LEU A 253 -22.75 1.73 15.78
C LEU A 253 -21.51 1.22 15.04
N ALA A 254 -21.59 0.92 13.74
CA ALA A 254 -20.51 0.31 12.97
C ALA A 254 -19.32 1.27 12.83
N ASP A 255 -19.49 2.40 12.14
CA ASP A 255 -18.41 3.37 11.95
C ASP A 255 -18.08 4.12 13.24
N GLY A 256 -19.07 4.25 14.16
CA GLY A 256 -18.84 4.77 15.50
C GLY A 256 -17.86 3.88 16.28
N LEU A 257 -18.00 2.56 16.18
CA LEU A 257 -17.06 1.62 16.81
C LEU A 257 -15.65 1.79 16.21
N PHE A 258 -15.54 1.88 14.89
CA PHE A 258 -14.25 2.08 14.20
C PHE A 258 -13.57 3.37 14.69
N ARG A 259 -14.30 4.51 14.64
CA ARG A 259 -13.82 5.82 15.07
C ARG A 259 -13.40 5.83 16.55
N ASN A 260 -14.25 5.28 17.42
CA ASN A 260 -13.98 5.25 18.86
C ASN A 260 -12.76 4.39 19.20
N THR A 261 -12.61 3.26 18.50
CA THR A 261 -11.43 2.38 18.64
C THR A 261 -10.16 3.09 18.16
N PHE A 262 -10.23 3.77 17.01
CA PHE A 262 -9.11 4.57 16.51
C PHE A 262 -8.70 5.63 17.55
N ASN A 263 -9.65 6.36 18.12
CA ASN A 263 -9.38 7.40 19.12
C ASN A 263 -8.77 6.82 20.41
N ALA A 264 -9.16 5.58 20.77
CA ALA A 264 -8.56 4.90 21.92
C ALA A 264 -7.10 4.54 21.64
N VAL A 265 -6.81 3.96 20.46
CA VAL A 265 -5.45 3.60 20.03
C VAL A 265 -4.56 4.85 19.88
N ALA A 266 -5.09 5.95 19.38
CA ALA A 266 -4.33 7.21 19.21
C ALA A 266 -3.64 7.66 20.50
N LYS A 267 -4.24 7.38 21.66
CA LYS A 267 -3.66 7.73 22.98
C LYS A 267 -2.36 6.97 23.27
N GLU A 268 -2.14 5.83 22.62
CA GLU A 268 -0.90 5.04 22.74
C GLU A 268 0.26 5.67 21.94
N PHE A 269 -0.04 6.63 21.04
CA PHE A 269 0.92 7.23 20.12
C PHE A 269 0.94 8.78 20.25
N PRO A 270 1.30 9.32 21.41
CA PRO A 270 1.17 10.77 21.69
C PRO A 270 2.08 11.66 20.84
N THR A 271 3.05 11.11 20.15
CA THR A 271 3.97 11.84 19.26
C THR A 271 3.38 12.13 17.89
N LEU A 272 2.25 11.48 17.54
CA LEU A 272 1.59 11.66 16.26
C LEU A 272 0.30 12.45 16.41
N GLU A 273 0.06 13.39 15.49
CA GLU A 273 -1.22 14.08 15.40
C GLU A 273 -2.29 13.08 14.93
N SER A 274 -3.42 13.06 15.61
CA SER A 274 -4.57 12.25 15.21
C SER A 274 -5.79 13.14 14.95
N SER A 275 -6.54 12.80 13.91
CA SER A 275 -7.79 13.50 13.57
C SER A 275 -8.76 12.52 12.96
N ASP A 276 -10.03 12.93 12.87
CA ASP A 276 -11.03 12.13 12.16
C ASP A 276 -11.81 13.01 11.18
N MET A 277 -12.34 12.38 10.12
CA MET A 277 -13.08 13.10 9.08
C MET A 277 -14.15 12.19 8.47
N ILE A 278 -15.33 12.78 8.22
CA ILE A 278 -16.43 12.08 7.54
C ILE A 278 -16.02 11.85 6.07
N VAL A 279 -16.31 10.65 5.55
CA VAL A 279 -15.86 10.21 4.24
C VAL A 279 -16.27 11.14 3.09
N ASP A 280 -17.46 11.74 3.15
CA ASP A 280 -17.93 12.71 2.13
C ASP A 280 -16.97 13.91 2.07
N ASN A 281 -16.68 14.48 3.25
CA ASN A 281 -15.74 15.61 3.36
C ASN A 281 -14.33 15.19 2.95
N ALA A 282 -13.88 13.99 3.34
CA ALA A 282 -12.57 13.47 2.97
C ALA A 282 -12.45 13.33 1.44
N SER A 283 -13.49 12.85 0.78
CA SER A 283 -13.53 12.71 -0.69
C SER A 283 -13.38 14.08 -1.38
N MET A 284 -14.16 15.08 -0.93
CA MET A 284 -14.06 16.44 -1.43
C MET A 284 -12.67 17.03 -1.17
N GLN A 285 -12.17 16.88 0.06
CA GLN A 285 -10.89 17.44 0.48
C GLN A 285 -9.70 16.76 -0.23
N CYS A 286 -9.78 15.48 -0.54
CA CYS A 286 -8.77 14.78 -1.34
C CYS A 286 -8.61 15.43 -2.71
N VAL A 287 -9.72 15.83 -3.34
CA VAL A 287 -9.69 16.45 -4.67
C VAL A 287 -9.28 17.93 -4.59
N SER A 288 -9.75 18.66 -3.57
CA SER A 288 -9.51 20.11 -3.47
C SER A 288 -8.15 20.46 -2.86
N ARG A 289 -7.71 19.74 -1.82
CA ARG A 289 -6.46 20.01 -1.08
C ARG A 289 -5.82 18.72 -0.58
N PRO A 290 -5.31 17.85 -1.49
CA PRO A 290 -4.72 16.56 -1.08
C PRO A 290 -3.51 16.68 -0.16
N GLN A 291 -2.78 17.80 -0.19
CA GLN A 291 -1.56 18.01 0.59
C GLN A 291 -1.77 18.04 2.10
N GLN A 292 -3.02 18.18 2.57
CA GLN A 292 -3.33 18.18 4.00
C GLN A 292 -3.30 16.77 4.63
N PHE A 293 -3.36 15.74 3.80
CA PHE A 293 -3.35 14.35 4.26
C PHE A 293 -1.92 13.82 4.31
N ASP A 294 -1.65 12.99 5.31
CA ASP A 294 -0.34 12.34 5.50
C ASP A 294 -0.52 10.81 5.55
N VAL A 295 -1.24 10.30 6.56
CA VAL A 295 -1.70 8.91 6.59
C VAL A 295 -3.21 8.92 6.83
N MET A 296 -3.95 8.19 6.01
CA MET A 296 -5.40 8.01 6.16
C MET A 296 -5.69 6.56 6.50
N VAL A 297 -6.51 6.31 7.52
CA VAL A 297 -6.94 4.95 7.87
C VAL A 297 -8.48 4.87 7.80
N MET A 298 -9.00 3.77 7.23
CA MET A 298 -10.42 3.68 6.94
C MET A 298 -10.93 2.26 6.75
N PRO A 299 -12.26 2.04 6.92
CA PRO A 299 -12.90 0.78 6.57
C PRO A 299 -12.75 0.41 5.09
N ASN A 300 -13.08 -0.83 4.79
CA ASN A 300 -12.80 -1.52 3.54
C ASN A 300 -13.31 -0.77 2.29
N LEU A 301 -14.60 -0.49 2.22
CA LEU A 301 -15.21 0.13 1.03
C LEU A 301 -14.63 1.53 0.75
N TYR A 302 -14.51 2.35 1.79
CA TYR A 302 -13.98 3.71 1.64
C TYR A 302 -12.54 3.69 1.15
N GLY A 303 -11.73 2.75 1.64
CA GLY A 303 -10.36 2.58 1.18
C GLY A 303 -10.27 2.24 -0.31
N GLY A 304 -11.16 1.39 -0.78
CA GLY A 304 -11.27 1.07 -2.21
C GLY A 304 -11.58 2.29 -3.06
N ILE A 305 -12.50 3.14 -2.60
CA ILE A 305 -12.92 4.36 -3.33
C ILE A 305 -11.79 5.40 -3.29
N LEU A 306 -11.31 5.74 -2.08
CA LEU A 306 -10.33 6.83 -1.92
C LEU A 306 -8.97 6.49 -2.52
N SER A 307 -8.58 5.21 -2.60
CA SER A 307 -7.34 4.84 -3.30
C SER A 307 -7.42 5.15 -4.80
N ASN A 308 -8.58 4.95 -5.42
CA ASN A 308 -8.78 5.30 -6.82
C ASN A 308 -8.85 6.82 -7.05
N VAL A 309 -9.49 7.55 -6.12
CA VAL A 309 -9.45 9.03 -6.13
C VAL A 309 -7.99 9.51 -6.02
N GLY A 310 -7.24 8.97 -5.06
CA GLY A 310 -5.83 9.30 -4.87
C GLY A 310 -4.99 9.01 -6.10
N ALA A 311 -5.21 7.86 -6.75
CA ALA A 311 -4.50 7.51 -7.97
C ALA A 311 -4.75 8.54 -9.08
N ALA A 312 -6.00 8.97 -9.24
CA ALA A 312 -6.35 9.98 -10.24
C ALA A 312 -5.62 11.32 -10.01
N LEU A 313 -5.32 11.66 -8.74
CA LEU A 313 -4.61 12.90 -8.41
C LEU A 313 -3.14 12.90 -8.87
N VAL A 314 -2.53 11.73 -9.00
CA VAL A 314 -1.09 11.60 -9.26
C VAL A 314 -0.78 11.01 -10.65
N GLY A 315 -1.81 10.73 -11.46
CA GLY A 315 -1.60 10.31 -12.85
C GLY A 315 -2.26 8.99 -13.24
N GLY A 316 -2.89 8.29 -12.30
CA GLY A 316 -3.69 7.11 -12.61
C GLY A 316 -3.22 5.82 -11.96
N PRO A 317 -3.95 4.72 -12.21
CA PRO A 317 -3.71 3.44 -11.55
C PRO A 317 -2.37 2.78 -11.91
N GLY A 318 -1.83 3.07 -13.09
CA GLY A 318 -0.56 2.51 -13.56
C GLY A 318 0.68 3.08 -12.87
N ILE A 319 0.53 4.05 -11.98
CA ILE A 319 1.66 4.76 -11.33
C ILE A 319 1.73 4.42 -9.83
N VAL A 320 0.61 4.06 -9.23
CA VAL A 320 0.47 3.98 -7.77
C VAL A 320 0.82 2.59 -7.26
N PRO A 321 1.89 2.45 -6.45
CA PRO A 321 2.24 1.16 -5.85
C PRO A 321 1.42 0.88 -4.61
N GLY A 322 1.33 -0.40 -4.26
CA GLY A 322 0.67 -0.83 -3.05
C GLY A 322 1.22 -2.13 -2.49
N CYS A 323 0.78 -2.44 -1.30
CA CYS A 323 1.03 -3.72 -0.68
C CYS A 323 -0.12 -4.09 0.25
N ASN A 324 -0.26 -5.37 0.49
CA ASN A 324 -1.24 -5.95 1.40
C ASN A 324 -0.49 -6.72 2.47
N MET A 325 -0.69 -6.32 3.72
CA MET A 325 0.02 -6.89 4.87
C MET A 325 -0.90 -7.77 5.69
N GLY A 326 -0.48 -9.01 5.88
CA GLY A 326 -1.09 -9.94 6.80
C GLY A 326 -0.27 -10.09 8.07
N ARG A 327 -0.66 -11.04 8.91
CA ARG A 327 0.12 -11.40 10.08
C ARG A 327 1.41 -12.14 9.71
N ASP A 328 1.33 -13.04 8.74
CA ASP A 328 2.43 -13.93 8.37
C ASP A 328 2.87 -13.78 6.90
N VAL A 329 2.07 -13.11 6.08
CA VAL A 329 2.27 -13.00 4.62
C VAL A 329 2.16 -11.55 4.18
N ALA A 330 3.06 -11.12 3.29
CA ALA A 330 3.01 -9.83 2.63
C ALA A 330 2.85 -10.03 1.11
N VAL A 331 1.88 -9.36 0.49
CA VAL A 331 1.65 -9.43 -0.96
C VAL A 331 1.74 -8.02 -1.55
N PHE A 332 2.63 -7.85 -2.50
CA PHE A 332 2.85 -6.57 -3.18
C PHE A 332 2.09 -6.58 -4.50
N GLU A 333 1.36 -5.51 -4.80
CA GLU A 333 0.54 -5.39 -6.01
C GLU A 333 0.35 -3.91 -6.36
N PRO A 334 -0.03 -3.55 -7.60
CA PRO A 334 -0.42 -2.16 -7.88
C PRO A 334 -1.52 -1.70 -6.94
N GLY A 335 -1.44 -0.45 -6.51
CA GLY A 335 -2.36 0.11 -5.49
C GLY A 335 -3.81 0.22 -5.95
N CYS A 336 -4.04 0.23 -7.27
CA CYS A 336 -5.37 0.26 -7.88
C CYS A 336 -5.56 -0.93 -8.81
N ARG A 337 -6.79 -1.43 -8.88
CA ARG A 337 -7.09 -2.71 -9.56
C ARG A 337 -7.79 -2.49 -10.89
N HIS A 338 -7.00 -2.15 -11.90
CA HIS A 338 -7.47 -2.02 -13.28
C HIS A 338 -6.80 -3.08 -14.15
N VAL A 339 -7.60 -4.01 -14.64
CA VAL A 339 -7.12 -5.22 -15.35
C VAL A 339 -6.59 -4.90 -16.74
N GLY A 340 -7.12 -3.84 -17.40
CA GLY A 340 -6.65 -3.40 -18.71
C GLY A 340 -6.85 -4.45 -19.81
N LEU A 341 -8.02 -5.09 -19.83
CA LEU A 341 -8.32 -6.13 -20.84
C LEU A 341 -8.28 -5.58 -22.27
N ASP A 342 -8.64 -4.30 -22.43
CA ASP A 342 -8.68 -3.59 -23.70
C ASP A 342 -7.29 -3.36 -24.31
N ILE A 343 -6.24 -3.34 -23.49
CA ILE A 343 -4.86 -3.13 -23.94
C ILE A 343 -3.97 -4.36 -23.76
N LYS A 344 -4.53 -5.48 -23.29
CA LYS A 344 -3.80 -6.74 -23.12
C LYS A 344 -3.16 -7.19 -24.44
N GLY A 345 -1.88 -7.51 -24.42
CA GLY A 345 -1.13 -8.00 -25.58
C GLY A 345 -0.71 -6.93 -26.58
N LYS A 346 -0.92 -5.65 -26.28
CA LYS A 346 -0.57 -4.55 -27.17
C LYS A 346 0.73 -3.85 -26.81
N ASP A 347 1.43 -4.28 -25.76
CA ASP A 347 2.64 -3.64 -25.23
C ASP A 347 2.44 -2.14 -24.89
N GLN A 348 1.25 -1.80 -24.41
CA GLN A 348 0.88 -0.44 -24.02
C GLN A 348 0.73 -0.26 -22.51
N ALA A 349 0.87 -1.35 -21.76
CA ALA A 349 0.68 -1.33 -20.32
C ALA A 349 1.84 -0.60 -19.61
N ASN A 350 1.49 0.32 -18.70
CA ASN A 350 2.49 1.04 -17.90
C ASN A 350 2.91 0.19 -16.70
N PRO A 351 4.17 -0.30 -16.62
CA PRO A 351 4.61 -1.16 -15.54
C PRO A 351 5.05 -0.41 -14.27
N THR A 352 4.98 0.92 -14.24
CA THR A 352 5.51 1.75 -13.14
C THR A 352 4.97 1.32 -11.78
N ALA A 353 3.65 1.15 -11.65
CA ALA A 353 3.03 0.74 -10.38
C ALA A 353 3.59 -0.60 -9.89
N MET A 354 3.74 -1.57 -10.81
CA MET A 354 4.25 -2.91 -10.50
C MET A 354 5.73 -2.87 -10.13
N LEU A 355 6.55 -2.10 -10.86
CA LEU A 355 7.98 -1.90 -10.57
C LEU A 355 8.18 -1.26 -9.18
N LEU A 356 7.40 -0.23 -8.88
CA LEU A 356 7.46 0.44 -7.57
C LEU A 356 6.93 -0.47 -6.45
N SER A 357 5.92 -1.31 -6.72
CA SER A 357 5.45 -2.32 -5.75
C SER A 357 6.54 -3.38 -5.53
N GLY A 358 7.23 -3.78 -6.59
CA GLY A 358 8.42 -4.63 -6.50
C GLY A 358 9.52 -3.99 -5.64
N ALA A 359 9.77 -2.70 -5.83
CA ALA A 359 10.75 -1.97 -5.00
C ALA A 359 10.30 -1.91 -3.52
N MET A 360 8.99 -1.76 -3.25
CA MET A 360 8.46 -1.87 -1.89
C MET A 360 8.73 -3.27 -1.31
N MET A 361 8.55 -4.31 -2.11
CA MET A 361 8.85 -5.69 -1.73
C MET A 361 10.33 -5.86 -1.38
N LEU A 362 11.23 -5.30 -2.18
CA LEU A 362 12.67 -5.35 -1.91
C LEU A 362 13.03 -4.66 -0.59
N ARG A 363 12.42 -3.49 -0.29
CA ARG A 363 12.61 -2.82 1.00
C ARG A 363 12.12 -3.69 2.16
N HIS A 364 11.00 -4.36 1.97
CA HIS A 364 10.46 -5.29 2.98
C HIS A 364 11.44 -6.45 3.25
N LEU A 365 12.13 -6.93 2.23
CA LEU A 365 13.17 -7.97 2.34
C LEU A 365 14.51 -7.45 2.88
N GLY A 366 14.66 -6.13 3.07
CA GLY A 366 15.92 -5.51 3.49
C GLY A 366 16.93 -5.34 2.35
N LEU A 367 16.46 -5.43 1.10
CA LEU A 367 17.27 -5.24 -0.12
C LEU A 367 17.16 -3.77 -0.58
N ASP A 368 17.47 -2.84 0.34
CA ASP A 368 17.26 -1.40 0.14
C ASP A 368 18.07 -0.84 -1.03
N GLU A 369 19.28 -1.34 -1.26
CA GLU A 369 20.13 -0.86 -2.35
C GLU A 369 19.50 -1.14 -3.72
N HIS A 370 19.03 -2.38 -3.93
CA HIS A 370 18.30 -2.75 -5.16
C HIS A 370 17.03 -1.91 -5.31
N ALA A 371 16.25 -1.79 -4.24
CA ALA A 371 15.01 -1.00 -4.24
C ALA A 371 15.27 0.46 -4.64
N ASN A 372 16.34 1.06 -4.11
CA ASN A 372 16.68 2.45 -4.39
C ASN A 372 17.15 2.65 -5.83
N ARG A 373 18.01 1.74 -6.36
CA ARG A 373 18.46 1.80 -7.75
C ARG A 373 17.29 1.68 -8.72
N ILE A 374 16.40 0.70 -8.49
CA ILE A 374 15.23 0.46 -9.35
C ILE A 374 14.27 1.65 -9.29
N SER A 375 13.92 2.12 -8.09
CA SER A 375 13.03 3.28 -7.94
C SER A 375 13.61 4.52 -8.62
N LYS A 376 14.91 4.76 -8.44
CA LYS A 376 15.59 5.90 -9.08
C LYS A 376 15.56 5.78 -10.60
N ALA A 377 15.87 4.60 -11.15
CA ALA A 377 15.84 4.37 -12.60
C ALA A 377 14.45 4.64 -13.18
N VAL A 378 13.38 4.17 -12.50
CA VAL A 378 11.99 4.43 -12.92
C VAL A 378 11.72 5.94 -12.94
N TYR A 379 12.10 6.66 -11.88
CA TYR A 379 11.88 8.11 -11.80
C TYR A 379 12.70 8.88 -12.85
N ASP A 380 13.95 8.48 -13.09
CA ASP A 380 14.83 9.12 -14.08
C ASP A 380 14.27 8.96 -15.51
N VAL A 381 13.75 7.78 -15.84
CA VAL A 381 13.14 7.50 -17.15
C VAL A 381 11.88 8.36 -17.36
N ILE A 382 11.02 8.45 -16.33
CA ILE A 382 9.81 9.29 -16.39
C ILE A 382 10.19 10.77 -16.55
N ALA A 383 11.17 11.23 -15.75
CA ALA A 383 11.63 12.64 -15.79
C ALA A 383 12.27 13.00 -17.13
N ALA A 384 12.90 12.04 -17.82
CA ALA A 384 13.50 12.22 -19.14
C ALA A 384 12.44 12.23 -20.27
N GLY A 385 11.16 11.94 -19.96
CA GLY A 385 10.08 11.96 -20.92
C GLY A 385 10.06 10.80 -21.92
N TYR A 386 10.70 9.68 -21.58
CA TYR A 386 10.61 8.47 -22.40
C TYR A 386 9.21 7.88 -22.31
N VAL A 387 8.57 7.70 -23.46
CA VAL A 387 7.13 7.44 -23.56
C VAL A 387 6.83 6.04 -24.10
N SER A 388 7.84 5.26 -24.52
CA SER A 388 7.60 3.93 -25.06
C SER A 388 8.51 2.87 -24.45
N PHE A 389 7.95 1.71 -24.15
CA PHE A 389 8.68 0.52 -23.79
C PHE A 389 8.77 -0.39 -25.01
N SER A 390 9.98 -0.66 -25.47
CA SER A 390 10.22 -1.67 -26.51
C SER A 390 11.27 -2.67 -26.02
N PRO A 391 10.96 -3.97 -25.97
CA PRO A 391 11.92 -4.98 -25.56
C PRO A 391 13.14 -5.09 -26.48
N SER A 392 13.04 -4.58 -27.72
CA SER A 392 14.10 -4.70 -28.75
C SER A 392 15.30 -3.76 -28.51
N HIS A 393 15.21 -2.81 -27.57
CA HIS A 393 16.28 -1.82 -27.34
C HIS A 393 17.09 -2.06 -26.06
N LEU A 394 17.07 -3.27 -25.50
CA LEU A 394 17.93 -3.64 -24.39
C LEU A 394 19.37 -3.89 -24.87
N SER A 395 20.03 -2.86 -25.40
CA SER A 395 21.47 -2.88 -25.55
C SER A 395 22.13 -2.49 -24.22
N HIS A 396 23.30 -3.02 -23.99
CA HIS A 396 24.07 -3.09 -22.74
C HIS A 396 24.29 -1.80 -21.90
N SER A 397 23.64 -0.72 -22.16
CA SER A 397 23.65 0.47 -21.32
C SER A 397 22.22 0.79 -20.88
N CYS A 398 21.98 0.53 -19.64
CA CYS A 398 20.79 0.75 -18.84
C CYS A 398 19.75 1.77 -19.36
N UNK A 399 19.03 1.62 -20.30
CA UNK A 399 18.14 2.35 -20.64
C UNK A 399 16.95 1.74 -20.45
N LEU A 400 16.64 1.78 -19.36
CA LEU A 400 15.27 1.42 -19.03
C LEU A 400 14.31 2.41 -19.68
N SER A 401 13.89 2.14 -20.91
CA SER A 401 12.82 2.95 -21.53
C SER A 401 11.45 2.45 -21.04
N VAL A 402 10.91 3.09 -20.02
CA VAL A 402 9.57 2.83 -19.49
C VAL A 402 8.57 3.71 -20.21
N UNK A 403 7.83 3.33 -20.90
CA UNK A 403 7.10 3.85 -21.48
C UNK A 403 6.22 4.42 -20.87
N THR A 404 6.19 5.36 -20.53
CA THR A 404 5.05 6.15 -20.09
C THR A 404 4.30 6.70 -21.30
N SER A 405 3.38 5.96 -21.81
CA SER A 405 2.38 6.56 -22.69
C SER A 405 1.69 7.70 -21.91
N PRO A 406 1.68 8.95 -22.40
CA PRO A 406 0.83 9.97 -21.83
C PRO A 406 -0.60 9.58 -22.14
N HIS A 407 -1.15 8.74 -21.34
CA HIS A 407 -2.57 8.43 -21.50
C HIS A 407 -3.36 9.33 -20.57
N PRO A 408 -4.18 9.77 -21.15
CA PRO A 408 -4.83 10.97 -21.54
C PRO A 408 -6.08 11.23 -20.76
N UNK A 409 -5.93 12.09 -20.22
CA UNK A 409 -6.88 12.71 -20.09
C UNK A 409 -7.57 13.13 -21.23
N HIS A 410 -6.99 12.97 -22.15
CA HIS A 410 -7.57 13.32 -23.44
C HIS A 410 -8.74 12.40 -23.89
N GLY A 411 -8.75 11.15 -23.49
CA GLY A 411 -9.85 10.26 -23.87
C GLY A 411 -11.20 10.63 -23.25
N TRP A 412 -11.20 11.13 -22.05
CA TRP A 412 -12.42 11.56 -21.36
C TRP A 412 -12.93 12.91 -21.87
N GLN A 413 -12.05 13.81 -22.25
CA GLN A 413 -12.44 15.09 -22.82
C GLN A 413 -13.06 14.95 -24.23
N GLN A 414 -12.53 14.08 -25.07
CA GLN A 414 -13.10 13.88 -26.41
C GLN A 414 -14.50 13.23 -26.39
N HIS A 415 -14.80 12.41 -25.38
CA HIS A 415 -16.14 11.86 -25.26
C HIS A 415 -17.16 12.90 -24.78
N HIS A 416 -16.74 13.85 -23.94
CA HIS A 416 -17.60 14.95 -23.49
C HIS A 416 -17.89 15.98 -24.60
N GLU A 417 -16.90 16.29 -25.43
CA GLU A 417 -17.09 17.24 -26.53
C GLU A 417 -18.04 16.69 -27.60
N ARG A 418 -18.05 15.38 -27.85
CA ARG A 418 -18.99 14.79 -28.85
C ARG A 418 -20.44 14.76 -28.38
N VAL A 419 -20.68 14.77 -27.06
CA VAL A 419 -22.04 14.80 -26.51
C VAL A 419 -22.64 16.22 -26.56
N HIS A 420 -21.82 17.26 -26.50
CA HIS A 420 -22.30 18.64 -26.57
C HIS A 420 -22.43 19.19 -28.00
N ALA A 421 -21.93 18.50 -29.02
CA ALA A 421 -21.99 18.97 -30.41
C ALA A 421 -23.30 18.60 -31.15
N ARG A 422 -24.21 17.87 -30.51
CA ARG A 422 -25.56 17.63 -31.06
C ARG A 422 -26.53 18.53 -30.32
N GLY A 423 -26.79 19.70 -30.94
CA GLY A 423 -27.81 20.62 -30.51
C GLY A 423 -29.23 19.99 -30.64
N PRO A 424 -30.19 20.48 -29.90
CA PRO A 424 -31.52 19.89 -29.86
C PRO A 424 -32.26 20.11 -31.18
N ARG A 425 -32.63 19.02 -31.84
CA ARG A 425 -33.71 19.12 -32.80
C ARG A 425 -35.01 18.87 -32.06
N UNK A 426 -35.83 19.67 -31.89
CA UNK A 426 -36.98 19.62 -31.33
C UNK A 426 -37.93 19.39 -32.31
N ASP A 427 -38.53 18.61 -32.46
CA ASP A 427 -39.87 18.63 -33.07
C ASP A 427 -40.79 17.72 -32.24
N VAL A 428 -41.61 18.38 -31.56
CA VAL A 428 -43.05 18.50 -31.42
C VAL A 428 -43.88 17.25 -31.87
N UNK A 429 -44.39 17.08 -31.00
CA UNK A 429 -45.49 16.39 -31.28
C UNK A 429 -46.23 15.85 -30.28
#